data_5106f855c79e7f9e68ecdd41ad5113cf
#
_entry.id   5106f855c79e7f9e68ecdd41ad5113cf
#
_cell.length_a   1.000
_cell.length_b   1.000
_cell.length_c   1.000
_cell.angle_alpha   90.00
_cell.angle_beta   90.00
_cell.angle_gamma   90.00
#
_symmetry.space_group_name_H-M   'P 1'
#
loop_
_entity.id
_entity.type
_entity.pdbx_description
1 polymer ?
#
loop_
_entity_poly.entity_id
_entity_poly.type
_entity_poly.pdbx_seq_one_letter_code
_entity_poly.pdbx_strand_id
1 'polypeptide(L)'
;MDSYTEFSPSGTGVRIVCKASSLSYDTGRYYINNQKLGLEIYAAGVTKKFCTLTGNVIRNRGVEERSTEIGEILETYMLRPISKKKNDVQDIPGSYLSDDSVVRLASDSRQGEKFKALWNGEILEGKSHSDADMSLASILAFWCGGDTGQMDRLFRKSGLMRSKWDRVQSGSTYGALTMEKAVAQALDFYRPYARTSAESDF
;
A
#
# COMPACT_ATOMS: atom_id res chain seq x y z
N MET A 1 -26.60 9.97 7.63
CA MET A 1 -27.01 8.79 6.85
C MET A 1 -28.27 8.20 7.48
N ASP A 2 -29.42 8.39 6.86
CA ASP A 2 -30.70 7.86 7.33
C ASP A 2 -31.13 6.70 6.42
N SER A 3 -30.64 5.49 6.74
CA SER A 3 -30.83 4.25 5.99
C SER A 3 -30.80 3.06 6.95
N TYR A 4 -30.94 1.84 6.45
CA TYR A 4 -30.85 0.65 7.29
C TYR A 4 -29.55 0.64 8.10
N THR A 5 -29.67 0.48 9.41
CA THR A 5 -28.52 0.53 10.33
C THR A 5 -28.60 -0.61 11.34
N GLU A 6 -27.52 -1.32 11.54
CA GLU A 6 -27.40 -2.44 12.47
C GLU A 6 -26.07 -2.43 13.24
N PHE A 7 -25.99 -3.20 14.33
CA PHE A 7 -24.72 -3.48 15.00
C PHE A 7 -23.84 -4.41 14.17
N SER A 8 -22.54 -4.20 14.21
CA SER A 8 -21.57 -5.14 13.64
C SER A 8 -21.60 -6.49 14.36
N PRO A 9 -21.07 -7.60 13.77
CA PRO A 9 -21.01 -8.90 14.43
C PRO A 9 -20.29 -8.91 15.78
N SER A 10 -19.29 -8.03 15.97
CA SER A 10 -18.58 -7.86 17.24
C SER A 10 -19.38 -7.07 18.29
N GLY A 11 -20.45 -6.40 17.90
CA GLY A 11 -21.21 -5.50 18.75
C GLY A 11 -20.55 -4.16 19.07
N THR A 12 -19.31 -3.94 18.58
CA THR A 12 -18.52 -2.75 18.91
C THR A 12 -18.59 -1.64 17.85
N GLY A 13 -19.22 -1.91 16.73
CA GLY A 13 -19.37 -0.96 15.63
C GLY A 13 -20.77 -0.99 15.04
N VAL A 14 -21.03 -0.10 14.11
CA VAL A 14 -22.29 -0.03 13.36
C VAL A 14 -22.06 -0.22 11.88
N ARG A 15 -23.09 -0.72 11.18
CA ARG A 15 -23.13 -0.83 9.73
C ARG A 15 -24.34 -0.09 9.20
N ILE A 16 -24.12 0.69 8.16
CA ILE A 16 -25.18 1.41 7.45
C ILE A 16 -25.18 0.86 6.02
N VAL A 17 -26.32 0.35 5.59
CA VAL A 17 -26.52 -0.14 4.22
C VAL A 17 -27.38 0.88 3.47
N CYS A 18 -26.88 1.31 2.31
CA CYS A 18 -27.58 2.28 1.48
C CYS A 18 -27.32 1.98 -0.01
N LYS A 19 -28.11 2.57 -0.88
CA LYS A 19 -27.86 2.65 -2.32
C LYS A 19 -27.05 3.89 -2.62
N ALA A 20 -26.20 3.81 -3.64
CA ALA A 20 -25.39 4.92 -4.13
C ALA A 20 -25.26 4.81 -5.65
N SER A 21 -26.40 4.95 -6.34
CA SER A 21 -26.54 4.65 -7.76
C SER A 21 -25.75 5.59 -8.67
N SER A 22 -25.52 6.82 -8.25
CA SER A 22 -24.76 7.83 -8.99
C SER A 22 -23.33 8.02 -8.52
N LEU A 23 -22.85 7.18 -7.58
CA LEU A 23 -21.52 7.31 -7.03
C LEU A 23 -20.48 6.58 -7.87
N SER A 24 -19.45 7.29 -8.31
CA SER A 24 -18.23 6.69 -8.85
C SER A 24 -17.19 6.53 -7.75
N TYR A 25 -16.89 5.28 -7.38
CA TYR A 25 -15.90 4.99 -6.33
C TYR A 25 -14.54 4.67 -6.93
N ASP A 26 -13.57 5.59 -6.79
CA ASP A 26 -12.18 5.40 -7.22
C ASP A 26 -11.32 4.93 -6.06
N THR A 27 -10.87 3.67 -6.09
CA THR A 27 -9.99 3.08 -5.07
C THR A 27 -8.58 3.69 -5.06
N GLY A 28 -8.17 4.38 -6.11
CA GLY A 28 -6.93 5.16 -6.17
C GLY A 28 -7.04 6.46 -5.36
N ARG A 29 -8.22 7.08 -5.37
CA ARG A 29 -8.51 8.35 -4.70
C ARG A 29 -8.95 8.17 -3.24
N TYR A 30 -9.72 7.13 -2.95
CA TYR A 30 -10.32 6.94 -1.63
C TYR A 30 -9.81 5.68 -0.93
N TYR A 31 -9.72 5.73 0.39
CA TYR A 31 -9.49 4.55 1.21
C TYR A 31 -10.72 3.65 1.23
N ILE A 32 -10.52 2.33 1.13
CA ILE A 32 -11.56 1.35 1.48
C ILE A 32 -11.68 1.23 3.00
N ASN A 33 -10.55 1.32 3.69
CA ASN A 33 -10.46 1.28 5.15
C ASN A 33 -9.55 2.42 5.62
N ASN A 34 -10.12 3.36 6.37
CA ASN A 34 -9.39 4.38 7.08
C ASN A 34 -9.24 3.96 8.55
N GLN A 35 -8.17 3.24 8.85
CA GLN A 35 -7.90 2.72 10.19
C GLN A 35 -7.79 3.80 11.27
N LYS A 36 -7.37 5.02 10.92
CA LYS A 36 -7.28 6.14 11.88
C LYS A 36 -8.63 6.57 12.40
N LEU A 37 -9.67 6.44 11.58
CA LEU A 37 -11.04 6.82 11.91
C LEU A 37 -11.92 5.60 12.24
N GLY A 38 -11.42 4.39 12.05
CA GLY A 38 -12.22 3.17 12.18
C GLY A 38 -13.36 3.09 11.16
N LEU A 39 -13.18 3.72 9.97
CA LEU A 39 -14.21 3.80 8.94
C LEU A 39 -13.87 2.90 7.75
N GLU A 40 -14.79 1.99 7.39
CA GLU A 40 -14.69 1.14 6.21
C GLU A 40 -15.87 1.36 5.27
N ILE A 41 -15.63 1.28 3.97
CA ILE A 41 -16.66 1.35 2.93
C ILE A 41 -16.58 0.11 2.05
N TYR A 42 -17.71 -0.57 1.92
CA TYR A 42 -17.89 -1.73 1.07
C TYR A 42 -18.77 -1.35 -0.11
N ALA A 43 -18.16 -1.08 -1.26
CA ALA A 43 -18.88 -0.70 -2.49
C ALA A 43 -19.07 -1.93 -3.38
N ALA A 44 -20.32 -2.23 -3.73
CA ALA A 44 -20.66 -3.33 -4.64
C ALA A 44 -19.97 -3.14 -6.00
N GLY A 45 -19.41 -4.22 -6.54
CA GLY A 45 -18.68 -4.19 -7.81
C GLY A 45 -17.26 -3.61 -7.73
N VAL A 46 -16.87 -2.96 -6.64
CA VAL A 46 -15.56 -2.33 -6.44
C VAL A 46 -14.73 -3.05 -5.38
N THR A 47 -15.31 -3.27 -4.19
CA THR A 47 -14.60 -3.95 -3.12
C THR A 47 -14.78 -5.47 -3.21
N LYS A 48 -13.68 -6.23 -3.12
CA LYS A 48 -13.68 -7.71 -3.17
C LYS A 48 -13.89 -8.33 -1.77
N LYS A 49 -14.57 -7.62 -0.87
CA LYS A 49 -14.87 -8.08 0.48
C LYS A 49 -16.36 -8.31 0.62
N PHE A 50 -16.75 -9.29 1.41
CA PHE A 50 -18.13 -9.49 1.82
C PHE A 50 -18.40 -8.81 3.17
N CYS A 51 -19.64 -8.44 3.41
CA CYS A 51 -20.10 -7.86 4.66
C CYS A 51 -21.19 -8.78 5.24
N THR A 52 -21.03 -9.21 6.49
CA THR A 52 -22.04 -10.02 7.18
C THR A 52 -23.11 -9.11 7.76
N LEU A 53 -24.36 -9.26 7.34
CA LEU A 53 -25.49 -8.62 7.98
C LEU A 53 -25.94 -9.44 9.19
N THR A 54 -26.13 -8.78 10.33
CA THR A 54 -26.44 -9.44 11.60
C THR A 54 -27.93 -9.50 11.88
N GLY A 55 -28.71 -8.60 11.30
CA GLY A 55 -30.11 -8.39 11.66
C GLY A 55 -30.32 -7.73 13.03
N ASN A 56 -29.26 -7.41 13.76
CA ASN A 56 -29.35 -6.69 15.04
C ASN A 56 -29.53 -5.17 14.77
N VAL A 57 -30.77 -4.82 14.48
CA VAL A 57 -31.16 -3.54 13.90
C VAL A 57 -31.20 -2.44 14.95
N ILE A 58 -30.48 -1.36 14.70
CA ILE A 58 -30.55 -0.09 15.47
C ILE A 58 -31.65 0.79 14.90
N ARG A 59 -31.74 0.85 13.56
CA ARG A 59 -32.71 1.65 12.85
C ARG A 59 -33.29 0.84 11.70
N ASN A 60 -34.55 0.47 11.82
CA ASN A 60 -35.27 -0.29 10.80
C ASN A 60 -35.89 0.67 9.77
N ARG A 61 -35.07 1.12 8.84
CA ARG A 61 -35.50 1.83 7.63
C ARG A 61 -35.17 1.00 6.40
N GLY A 62 -35.84 1.29 5.31
CA GLY A 62 -35.47 0.72 4.01
C GLY A 62 -34.02 1.07 3.65
N VAL A 63 -33.47 0.37 2.66
CA VAL A 63 -32.16 0.70 2.09
C VAL A 63 -32.38 1.89 1.13
N GLU A 64 -32.02 3.09 1.59
CA GLU A 64 -32.29 4.35 0.92
C GLU A 64 -31.15 4.79 0.00
N GLU A 65 -31.49 5.63 -1.00
CA GLU A 65 -30.50 6.24 -1.88
C GLU A 65 -29.75 7.36 -1.13
N ARG A 66 -28.40 7.27 -1.06
CA ARG A 66 -27.52 8.18 -0.31
C ARG A 66 -26.23 8.52 -1.07
N SER A 67 -26.32 8.67 -2.38
CA SER A 67 -25.15 9.00 -3.21
C SER A 67 -24.47 10.30 -2.77
N THR A 68 -25.25 11.32 -2.44
CA THR A 68 -24.72 12.64 -2.00
C THR A 68 -23.97 12.51 -0.69
N GLU A 69 -24.61 11.91 0.32
CA GLU A 69 -24.02 11.79 1.66
C GLU A 69 -22.78 10.86 1.66
N ILE A 70 -22.79 9.80 0.84
CA ILE A 70 -21.60 8.97 0.65
C ILE A 70 -20.49 9.76 -0.04
N GLY A 71 -20.82 10.57 -1.05
CA GLY A 71 -19.86 11.47 -1.70
C GLY A 71 -19.18 12.40 -0.70
N GLU A 72 -19.94 13.04 0.17
CA GLU A 72 -19.42 13.90 1.24
C GLU A 72 -18.52 13.14 2.23
N ILE A 73 -18.92 11.92 2.63
CA ILE A 73 -18.10 11.06 3.49
C ILE A 73 -16.77 10.69 2.81
N LEU A 74 -16.80 10.36 1.52
CA LEU A 74 -15.60 10.03 0.76
C LEU A 74 -14.64 11.23 0.71
N GLU A 75 -15.14 12.40 0.37
CA GLU A 75 -14.32 13.62 0.27
C GLU A 75 -13.79 14.09 1.63
N THR A 76 -14.56 13.91 2.71
CA THR A 76 -14.18 14.42 4.02
C THR A 76 -13.29 13.45 4.79
N TYR A 77 -13.58 12.15 4.73
CA TYR A 77 -12.99 11.17 5.65
C TYR A 77 -12.18 10.06 4.97
N MET A 78 -12.38 9.86 3.67
CA MET A 78 -11.80 8.72 2.96
C MET A 78 -10.79 9.12 1.89
N LEU A 79 -10.53 10.42 1.70
CA LEU A 79 -9.49 10.86 0.78
C LEU A 79 -8.12 10.29 1.20
N ARG A 80 -7.48 9.68 0.25
CA ARG A 80 -6.05 9.37 0.38
C ARG A 80 -5.29 10.70 0.30
N PRO A 81 -4.26 10.92 1.14
CA PRO A 81 -3.36 12.03 0.91
C PRO A 81 -2.91 11.93 -0.54
N ILE A 82 -3.05 13.01 -1.27
CA ILE A 82 -2.51 13.09 -2.62
C ILE A 82 -1.01 12.89 -2.44
N SER A 83 -0.54 11.65 -2.61
CA SER A 83 0.85 11.46 -2.98
C SER A 83 0.96 12.30 -4.25
N LYS A 84 1.74 13.38 -4.20
CA LYS A 84 2.10 14.09 -5.42
C LYS A 84 2.68 13.00 -6.32
N LYS A 85 1.85 12.42 -7.19
CA LYS A 85 2.34 11.76 -8.37
C LYS A 85 3.11 12.89 -9.05
N LYS A 86 4.40 12.91 -8.89
CA LYS A 86 5.25 13.51 -9.90
C LYS A 86 4.93 12.72 -11.17
N ASN A 87 3.96 13.23 -11.92
CA ASN A 87 3.83 12.93 -13.35
C ASN A 87 4.99 13.63 -14.02
N ASP A 88 6.17 13.12 -13.78
CA ASP A 88 7.36 13.22 -14.56
C ASP A 88 8.06 11.89 -14.36
N VAL A 89 7.51 10.86 -15.00
CA VAL A 89 8.31 9.72 -15.41
C VAL A 89 9.13 10.22 -16.60
N GLN A 90 10.04 11.15 -16.33
CA GLN A 90 11.24 11.25 -17.12
C GLN A 90 12.05 10.02 -16.76
N ASP A 91 12.43 9.26 -17.76
CA ASP A 91 13.35 8.16 -17.75
C ASP A 91 14.20 8.13 -16.48
N ILE A 92 13.85 7.25 -15.51
CA ILE A 92 14.75 6.92 -14.43
C ILE A 92 15.67 5.87 -15.06
N PRO A 93 16.89 6.23 -15.49
CA PRO A 93 17.87 5.24 -15.87
C PRO A 93 18.08 4.38 -14.62
N GLY A 94 18.08 3.08 -14.74
CA GLY A 94 18.15 2.09 -13.70
C GLY A 94 19.09 2.42 -12.53
N SER A 95 18.94 1.69 -11.44
CA SER A 95 19.65 1.90 -10.18
C SER A 95 21.03 2.53 -10.30
N TYR A 96 21.18 3.71 -9.70
CA TYR A 96 22.47 4.41 -9.63
C TYR A 96 23.48 3.73 -8.70
N LEU A 97 23.06 2.71 -7.95
CA LEU A 97 23.85 2.00 -6.96
C LEU A 97 24.08 0.54 -7.37
N SER A 98 25.28 0.04 -7.10
CA SER A 98 25.54 -1.41 -7.16
C SER A 98 24.75 -2.14 -6.06
N ASP A 99 24.51 -3.45 -6.23
CA ASP A 99 23.86 -4.30 -5.25
C ASP A 99 24.50 -4.17 -3.85
N ASP A 100 25.83 -4.19 -3.78
CA ASP A 100 26.59 -4.07 -2.53
C ASP A 100 26.44 -2.70 -1.89
N SER A 101 26.37 -1.65 -2.71
CA SER A 101 26.13 -0.30 -2.22
C SER A 101 24.73 -0.14 -1.64
N VAL A 102 23.72 -0.76 -2.27
CA VAL A 102 22.34 -0.78 -1.75
C VAL A 102 22.32 -1.46 -0.37
N VAL A 103 22.89 -2.65 -0.26
CA VAL A 103 22.91 -3.40 1.02
C VAL A 103 23.62 -2.63 2.11
N ARG A 104 24.80 -2.04 1.80
CA ARG A 104 25.55 -1.24 2.76
C ARG A 104 24.77 -0.01 3.22
N LEU A 105 24.28 0.81 2.30
CA LEU A 105 23.54 2.04 2.63
C LEU A 105 22.24 1.76 3.36
N ALA A 106 21.51 0.72 2.98
CA ALA A 106 20.31 0.29 3.67
C ALA A 106 20.64 -0.15 5.11
N SER A 107 21.76 -0.89 5.30
CA SER A 107 22.21 -1.34 6.62
C SER A 107 22.67 -0.22 7.55
N ASP A 108 23.26 0.84 6.99
CA ASP A 108 23.77 2.00 7.72
C ASP A 108 22.73 3.11 7.91
N SER A 109 21.53 2.92 7.35
CA SER A 109 20.45 3.90 7.41
C SER A 109 19.75 3.93 8.78
N ARG A 110 18.89 4.94 8.98
CA ARG A 110 18.00 5.01 10.16
C ARG A 110 17.13 3.75 10.35
N GLN A 111 16.83 3.03 9.28
CA GLN A 111 16.10 1.76 9.33
C GLN A 111 17.02 0.53 9.24
N GLY A 112 18.31 0.71 9.45
CA GLY A 112 19.32 -0.33 9.24
C GLY A 112 19.10 -1.58 10.06
N GLU A 113 18.72 -1.46 11.33
CA GLU A 113 18.43 -2.62 12.18
C GLU A 113 17.23 -3.43 11.65
N LYS A 114 16.16 -2.74 11.23
CA LYS A 114 15.02 -3.39 10.60
C LYS A 114 15.40 -4.05 9.26
N PHE A 115 16.23 -3.38 8.46
CA PHE A 115 16.71 -3.94 7.21
C PHE A 115 17.54 -5.20 7.45
N LYS A 116 18.50 -5.18 8.37
CA LYS A 116 19.36 -6.32 8.71
C LYS A 116 18.54 -7.53 9.20
N ALA A 117 17.58 -7.31 10.09
CA ALA A 117 16.70 -8.36 10.57
C ALA A 117 15.94 -9.01 9.41
N LEU A 118 15.29 -8.22 8.55
CA LEU A 118 14.56 -8.73 7.39
C LEU A 118 15.51 -9.39 6.37
N TRP A 119 16.70 -8.82 6.15
CA TRP A 119 17.71 -9.37 5.25
C TRP A 119 18.18 -10.75 5.71
N ASN A 120 18.30 -10.97 6.99
CA ASN A 120 18.65 -12.26 7.60
C ASN A 120 17.46 -13.24 7.68
N GLY A 121 16.27 -12.83 7.26
CA GLY A 121 15.07 -13.68 7.26
C GLY A 121 14.28 -13.65 8.55
N GLU A 122 14.56 -12.70 9.45
CA GLU A 122 13.84 -12.55 10.70
C GLU A 122 12.46 -11.94 10.46
N ILE A 123 11.45 -12.50 11.13
CA ILE A 123 10.09 -11.98 11.10
C ILE A 123 9.82 -11.33 12.45
N LEU A 124 9.49 -10.04 12.41
CA LEU A 124 9.17 -9.29 13.62
C LEU A 124 7.94 -9.89 14.31
N GLU A 125 7.95 -9.87 15.64
CA GLU A 125 6.86 -10.39 16.44
C GLU A 125 5.50 -9.81 16.03
N GLY A 126 4.48 -10.68 15.93
CA GLY A 126 3.13 -10.31 15.48
C GLY A 126 3.00 -10.02 13.98
N LYS A 127 4.05 -10.24 13.16
CA LYS A 127 4.01 -10.07 11.70
C LYS A 127 3.99 -11.41 10.98
N SER A 128 3.37 -11.42 9.81
CA SER A 128 3.40 -12.57 8.90
C SER A 128 4.61 -12.52 7.97
N HIS A 129 4.95 -13.65 7.36
CA HIS A 129 5.91 -13.70 6.26
C HIS A 129 5.60 -12.71 5.14
N SER A 130 4.33 -12.50 4.81
CA SER A 130 3.92 -11.57 3.76
C SER A 130 4.13 -10.11 4.17
N ASP A 131 4.01 -9.79 5.46
CA ASP A 131 4.34 -8.46 5.99
C ASP A 131 5.85 -8.21 5.96
N ALA A 132 6.65 -9.24 6.26
CA ALA A 132 8.11 -9.18 6.16
C ALA A 132 8.56 -8.98 4.71
N ASP A 133 8.00 -9.75 3.77
CA ASP A 133 8.25 -9.61 2.33
C ASP A 133 7.97 -8.18 1.85
N MET A 134 6.79 -7.64 2.18
CA MET A 134 6.41 -6.29 1.79
C MET A 134 7.30 -5.23 2.46
N SER A 135 7.69 -5.44 3.72
CA SER A 135 8.57 -4.53 4.43
C SER A 135 9.96 -4.46 3.80
N LEU A 136 10.56 -5.61 3.45
CA LEU A 136 11.84 -5.64 2.75
C LEU A 136 11.73 -5.04 1.35
N ALA A 137 10.69 -5.41 0.59
CA ALA A 137 10.44 -4.87 -0.74
C ALA A 137 10.29 -3.33 -0.72
N SER A 138 9.63 -2.77 0.30
CA SER A 138 9.50 -1.32 0.44
C SER A 138 10.82 -0.61 0.73
N ILE A 139 11.71 -1.21 1.54
CA ILE A 139 13.06 -0.68 1.78
C ILE A 139 13.89 -0.75 0.50
N LEU A 140 13.84 -1.89 -0.21
CA LEU A 140 14.55 -2.05 -1.48
C LEU A 140 14.01 -1.09 -2.55
N ALA A 141 12.70 -0.85 -2.62
CA ALA A 141 12.12 0.11 -3.56
C ALA A 141 12.74 1.50 -3.41
N PHE A 142 12.92 1.97 -2.18
CA PHE A 142 13.58 3.25 -1.91
C PHE A 142 15.03 3.26 -2.41
N TRP A 143 15.85 2.28 -1.99
CA TRP A 143 17.28 2.27 -2.26
C TRP A 143 17.63 1.91 -3.71
N CYS A 144 16.83 1.08 -4.37
CA CYS A 144 17.00 0.72 -5.78
C CYS A 144 16.39 1.74 -6.75
N GLY A 145 15.84 2.87 -6.26
CA GLY A 145 15.21 3.85 -7.13
C GLY A 145 14.00 3.33 -7.89
N GLY A 146 13.34 2.28 -7.38
CA GLY A 146 12.21 1.65 -8.04
C GLY A 146 12.56 0.63 -9.12
N ASP A 147 13.85 0.31 -9.32
CA ASP A 147 14.29 -0.76 -10.25
C ASP A 147 13.87 -2.14 -9.70
N THR A 148 12.75 -2.66 -10.22
CA THR A 148 12.20 -3.95 -9.81
C THR A 148 13.12 -5.13 -10.11
N GLY A 149 13.96 -5.03 -11.15
CA GLY A 149 14.94 -6.06 -11.49
C GLY A 149 16.06 -6.15 -10.45
N GLN A 150 16.57 -5.00 -9.99
CA GLN A 150 17.55 -4.97 -8.90
C GLN A 150 16.93 -5.39 -7.57
N MET A 151 15.71 -4.93 -7.28
CA MET A 151 14.97 -5.34 -6.08
C MET A 151 14.80 -6.86 -6.02
N ASP A 152 14.41 -7.52 -7.11
CA ASP A 152 14.24 -8.98 -7.17
C ASP A 152 15.56 -9.71 -6.94
N ARG A 153 16.66 -9.27 -7.61
CA ARG A 153 18.00 -9.85 -7.40
C ARG A 153 18.44 -9.76 -5.93
N LEU A 154 18.18 -8.62 -5.28
CA LEU A 154 18.53 -8.41 -3.88
C LEU A 154 17.63 -9.21 -2.95
N PHE A 155 16.31 -9.23 -3.20
CA PHE A 155 15.39 -10.04 -2.38
C PHE A 155 15.77 -11.54 -2.41
N ARG A 156 16.15 -12.06 -3.56
CA ARG A 156 16.60 -13.46 -3.72
C ARG A 156 17.86 -13.80 -2.92
N LYS A 157 18.68 -12.81 -2.57
CA LYS A 157 19.85 -12.96 -1.71
C LYS A 157 19.51 -12.90 -0.22
N SER A 158 18.32 -12.48 0.15
CA SER A 158 17.89 -12.36 1.54
C SER A 158 17.41 -13.69 2.13
N GLY A 159 17.43 -13.81 3.44
CA GLY A 159 16.87 -14.94 4.19
C GLY A 159 15.35 -15.08 4.10
N LEU A 160 14.63 -14.10 3.55
CA LEU A 160 13.19 -14.19 3.29
C LEU A 160 12.86 -14.93 1.99
N MET A 161 13.85 -15.21 1.14
CA MET A 161 13.63 -15.94 -0.12
C MET A 161 13.08 -17.33 0.15
N ARG A 162 12.01 -17.68 -0.54
CA ARG A 162 11.36 -19.00 -0.48
C ARG A 162 10.56 -19.28 -1.76
N SER A 163 10.18 -20.53 -1.98
CA SER A 163 9.46 -20.99 -3.20
C SER A 163 8.18 -20.22 -3.51
N LYS A 164 7.53 -19.63 -2.50
CA LYS A 164 6.36 -18.77 -2.71
C LYS A 164 6.69 -17.55 -3.58
N TRP A 165 7.95 -17.08 -3.60
CA TRP A 165 8.36 -15.90 -4.36
C TRP A 165 8.13 -16.07 -5.86
N ASP A 166 8.38 -17.26 -6.37
CA ASP A 166 8.22 -17.62 -7.78
C ASP A 166 6.83 -18.19 -8.11
N ARG A 167 5.95 -18.29 -7.12
CA ARG A 167 4.61 -18.81 -7.33
C ARG A 167 3.79 -17.88 -8.21
N VAL A 168 3.29 -18.43 -9.33
CA VAL A 168 2.43 -17.68 -10.25
C VAL A 168 1.03 -17.48 -9.64
N GLN A 169 0.55 -16.26 -9.69
CA GLN A 169 -0.81 -15.86 -9.33
C GLN A 169 -1.25 -14.68 -10.21
N SER A 170 -2.47 -14.73 -10.72
CA SER A 170 -3.03 -13.63 -11.55
C SER A 170 -2.14 -13.21 -12.73
N GLY A 171 -1.46 -14.17 -13.38
CA GLY A 171 -0.64 -13.91 -14.57
C GLY A 171 0.78 -13.39 -14.29
N SER A 172 1.18 -13.24 -13.02
CA SER A 172 2.53 -12.81 -12.63
C SER A 172 3.01 -13.62 -11.42
N THR A 173 4.29 -13.47 -11.00
CA THR A 173 4.77 -14.12 -9.78
C THR A 173 4.39 -13.31 -8.54
N TYR A 174 4.30 -13.99 -7.39
CA TYR A 174 4.07 -13.32 -6.10
C TYR A 174 5.14 -12.25 -5.84
N GLY A 175 6.41 -12.55 -6.17
CA GLY A 175 7.52 -11.61 -6.06
C GLY A 175 7.33 -10.37 -6.91
N ALA A 176 7.03 -10.53 -8.21
CA ALA A 176 6.79 -9.41 -9.12
C ALA A 176 5.65 -8.50 -8.62
N LEU A 177 4.50 -9.09 -8.25
CA LEU A 177 3.38 -8.33 -7.69
C LEU A 177 3.72 -7.60 -6.39
N THR A 178 4.57 -8.20 -5.54
CA THR A 178 5.03 -7.59 -4.30
C THR A 178 5.94 -6.40 -4.59
N MET A 179 6.88 -6.52 -5.56
CA MET A 179 7.76 -5.44 -5.98
C MET A 179 6.99 -4.28 -6.61
N GLU A 180 6.11 -4.57 -7.56
CA GLU A 180 5.25 -3.56 -8.19
C GLU A 180 4.43 -2.78 -7.15
N LYS A 181 3.85 -3.49 -6.19
CA LYS A 181 3.10 -2.88 -5.09
C LYS A 181 3.99 -2.00 -4.21
N ALA A 182 5.20 -2.46 -3.88
CA ALA A 182 6.15 -1.69 -3.08
C ALA A 182 6.56 -0.39 -3.79
N VAL A 183 6.86 -0.46 -5.09
CA VAL A 183 7.19 0.72 -5.93
C VAL A 183 6.01 1.67 -6.03
N ALA A 184 4.79 1.15 -6.27
CA ALA A 184 3.58 1.97 -6.36
C ALA A 184 3.22 2.68 -5.04
N GLN A 185 3.63 2.14 -3.89
CA GLN A 185 3.39 2.72 -2.57
C GLN A 185 4.55 3.59 -2.06
N ALA A 186 5.70 3.58 -2.74
CA ALA A 186 6.84 4.38 -2.36
C ALA A 186 6.52 5.88 -2.49
N LEU A 187 6.82 6.64 -1.44
CA LEU A 187 6.62 8.09 -1.42
C LEU A 187 7.81 8.84 -2.04
N ASP A 188 8.98 8.23 -1.99
CA ASP A 188 10.24 8.79 -2.51
C ASP A 188 11.21 7.64 -2.84
N PHE A 189 12.25 7.96 -3.62
CA PHE A 189 13.33 7.07 -4.00
C PHE A 189 14.66 7.70 -3.68
N TYR A 190 15.65 6.88 -3.31
CA TYR A 190 17.00 7.35 -3.12
C TYR A 190 17.56 7.94 -4.42
N ARG A 191 18.09 9.15 -4.33
CA ARG A 191 18.81 9.81 -5.41
C ARG A 191 20.20 10.18 -4.90
N PRO A 192 21.27 9.60 -5.45
CA PRO A 192 22.61 10.09 -5.14
C PRO A 192 22.68 11.56 -5.52
N TYR A 193 23.33 12.37 -4.71
CA TYR A 193 23.54 13.80 -4.99
C TYR A 193 24.15 13.94 -6.38
N ALA A 194 23.42 14.53 -7.33
CA ALA A 194 24.04 15.08 -8.52
C ALA A 194 24.94 16.22 -8.01
N ARG A 195 26.26 16.04 -8.04
CA ARG A 195 27.19 17.17 -7.93
C ARG A 195 26.77 18.13 -9.03
N THR A 196 26.16 19.23 -8.67
CA THR A 196 26.05 20.39 -9.54
C THR A 196 27.49 20.78 -9.87
N SER A 197 27.88 20.49 -11.10
CA SER A 197 29.04 21.08 -11.73
C SER A 197 28.72 22.58 -12.01
N ALA A 198 28.75 23.38 -10.94
CA ALA A 198 28.76 24.82 -11.00
C ALA A 198 29.96 25.23 -10.16
N GLU A 199 31.09 25.32 -10.84
CA GLU A 199 32.18 26.21 -10.52
C GLU A 199 33.40 25.84 -11.37
N SER A 200 33.44 26.35 -12.59
CA SER A 200 34.68 26.66 -13.28
C SER A 200 34.42 27.78 -14.28
N ASP A 201 34.29 28.97 -13.73
CA ASP A 201 34.57 30.20 -14.45
C ASP A 201 35.13 31.24 -13.44
N PHE A 202 36.44 31.16 -13.27
CA PHE A 202 37.31 32.33 -12.98
C PHE A 202 38.72 32.00 -13.48
#